data_9f3a05008d004b5f911546bb44f27841
#
_entry.id   9f3a05008d004b5f911546bb44f27841
#
_cell.length_a   1.000
_cell.length_b   1.000
_cell.length_c   1.000
_cell.angle_alpha   90.00
_cell.angle_beta   90.00
_cell.angle_gamma   90.00
#
_symmetry.space_group_name_H-M   'P 1'
#
loop_
_entity.id
_entity.type
_entity.pdbx_description
1 polymer ?
#
loop_
_entity_poly.entity_id
_entity_poly.type
_entity_poly.pdbx_seq_one_letter_code
_entity_poly.pdbx_strand_id
1 'polypeptide(L)'
;MTDRNWSQNLLQVIPDSIYGKIVGVADPIAYPEAKRALYQNTGAVAVDMESHVVASVAAANGLPFIAIRIITDPAKRVLPKVALAAMRPNGTINFAAMLRSLMKHPDDLGLLIQTARDAFAALATLSRVCAMFEFGDRYIPKLPQSPSSIFGRRRATASLIKAKLGSSR
;
A
#
# COMPACT_ATOMS: atom_id res chain seq x y z
N MET A 1 16.08 2.17 5.32
CA MET A 1 15.65 1.04 6.18
C MET A 1 14.40 1.44 6.94
N THR A 2 13.44 0.52 7.14
CA THR A 2 12.26 0.80 7.98
C THR A 2 12.66 0.82 9.46
N ASP A 3 11.97 1.67 10.24
CA ASP A 3 12.14 1.71 11.70
C ASP A 3 11.57 0.44 12.33
N ARG A 4 12.43 -0.32 13.01
CA ARG A 4 12.06 -1.62 13.60
C ARG A 4 11.14 -1.46 14.82
N ASN A 5 11.37 -0.45 15.65
CA ASN A 5 10.57 -0.23 16.86
C ASN A 5 9.14 0.14 16.48
N TRP A 6 8.97 1.01 15.49
CA TRP A 6 7.65 1.35 14.96
C TRP A 6 6.96 0.13 14.35
N SER A 7 7.70 -0.67 13.58
CA SER A 7 7.15 -1.89 12.98
C SER A 7 6.64 -2.87 14.02
N GLN A 8 7.41 -3.11 15.09
CA GLN A 8 7.02 -4.02 16.16
C GLN A 8 5.79 -3.52 16.93
N ASN A 9 5.74 -2.23 17.27
CA ASN A 9 4.59 -1.63 17.93
C ASN A 9 3.32 -1.74 17.08
N LEU A 10 3.43 -1.50 15.77
CA LEU A 10 2.29 -1.58 14.87
C LEU A 10 1.76 -3.00 14.69
N LEU A 11 2.63 -4.01 14.70
CA LEU A 11 2.22 -5.42 14.67
C LEU A 11 1.36 -5.81 15.88
N GLN A 12 1.59 -5.19 17.03
CA GLN A 12 0.81 -5.46 18.25
C GLN A 12 -0.58 -4.81 18.24
N VAL A 13 -0.73 -3.67 17.54
CA VAL A 13 -1.98 -2.89 17.55
C VAL A 13 -2.84 -3.08 16.32
N ILE A 14 -2.27 -3.50 15.18
CA ILE A 14 -3.02 -3.73 13.95
C ILE A 14 -3.29 -5.24 13.81
N PRO A 15 -4.53 -5.70 14.03
CA PRO A 15 -4.88 -7.11 13.88
C PRO A 15 -4.58 -7.62 12.47
N ASP A 16 -4.17 -8.89 12.37
CA ASP A 16 -3.86 -9.59 11.11
C ASP A 16 -2.77 -8.91 10.26
N SER A 17 -2.00 -8.00 10.86
CA SER A 17 -0.84 -7.43 10.18
C SER A 17 0.33 -8.39 10.21
N ILE A 18 1.14 -8.36 9.14
CA ILE A 18 2.40 -9.10 9.09
C ILE A 18 3.54 -8.16 8.75
N TYR A 19 4.72 -8.47 9.26
CA TYR A 19 5.95 -7.79 8.88
C TYR A 19 6.55 -8.51 7.68
N GLY A 20 6.91 -7.75 6.64
CA GLY A 20 7.50 -8.32 5.45
C GLY A 20 8.15 -7.29 4.54
N LYS A 21 8.89 -7.77 3.56
CA LYS A 21 9.54 -6.94 2.55
C LYS A 21 8.49 -6.45 1.55
N ILE A 22 8.50 -5.15 1.26
CA ILE A 22 7.74 -4.52 0.19
C ILE A 22 8.74 -4.13 -0.92
N VAL A 23 8.41 -4.42 -2.16
CA VAL A 23 9.20 -4.03 -3.34
C VAL A 23 8.45 -2.99 -4.14
N GLY A 24 9.13 -1.90 -4.47
CA GLY A 24 8.63 -0.91 -5.41
C GLY A 24 8.86 -1.36 -6.86
N VAL A 25 7.83 -1.22 -7.70
CA VAL A 25 7.88 -1.52 -9.14
C VAL A 25 7.34 -0.33 -9.94
N ALA A 26 7.71 -0.24 -11.21
CA ALA A 26 7.22 0.83 -12.08
C ALA A 26 5.79 0.57 -12.59
N ASP A 27 5.47 -0.71 -12.86
CA ASP A 27 4.20 -1.13 -13.47
C ASP A 27 3.46 -2.13 -12.58
N PRO A 28 2.12 -2.17 -12.63
CA PRO A 28 1.30 -3.14 -11.90
C PRO A 28 1.61 -4.58 -12.32
N ILE A 29 1.73 -5.47 -11.34
CA ILE A 29 1.92 -6.91 -11.59
C ILE A 29 0.55 -7.60 -11.68
N ALA A 30 0.09 -7.85 -12.90
CA ALA A 30 -1.29 -8.28 -13.15
C ALA A 30 -1.52 -9.79 -12.98
N TYR A 31 -0.50 -10.61 -13.22
CA TYR A 31 -0.64 -12.07 -13.33
C TYR A 31 -0.03 -12.82 -12.15
N PRO A 32 -0.68 -13.89 -11.66
CA PRO A 32 -0.19 -14.70 -10.52
C PRO A 32 1.22 -15.25 -10.72
N GLU A 33 1.57 -15.62 -11.95
CA GLU A 33 2.90 -16.16 -12.28
C GLU A 33 3.98 -15.10 -12.06
N ALA A 34 3.74 -13.88 -12.52
CA ALA A 34 4.67 -12.76 -12.33
C ALA A 34 4.78 -12.37 -10.85
N LYS A 35 3.65 -12.38 -10.10
CA LYS A 35 3.65 -12.17 -8.64
C LYS A 35 4.46 -13.23 -7.92
N ARG A 36 4.30 -14.51 -8.31
CA ARG A 36 5.07 -15.63 -7.76
C ARG A 36 6.56 -15.51 -8.06
N ALA A 37 6.92 -15.20 -9.31
CA ALA A 37 8.31 -15.01 -9.71
C ALA A 37 8.97 -13.85 -8.92
N LEU A 38 8.24 -12.73 -8.73
CA LEU A 38 8.73 -11.62 -7.93
C LEU A 38 8.98 -12.04 -6.47
N TYR A 39 8.05 -12.80 -5.87
CA TYR A 39 8.23 -13.34 -4.53
C TYR A 39 9.45 -14.25 -4.44
N GLN A 40 9.60 -15.19 -5.37
CA GLN A 40 10.74 -16.13 -5.39
C GLN A 40 12.08 -15.41 -5.52
N ASN A 41 12.14 -14.38 -6.35
CA ASN A 41 13.37 -13.64 -6.60
C ASN A 41 13.73 -12.64 -5.49
N THR A 42 12.75 -12.12 -4.77
CA THR A 42 12.97 -11.00 -3.84
C THR A 42 12.62 -11.33 -2.39
N GLY A 43 11.79 -12.33 -2.14
CA GLY A 43 11.16 -12.60 -0.84
C GLY A 43 10.14 -11.52 -0.43
N ALA A 44 9.70 -10.69 -1.37
CA ALA A 44 8.76 -9.61 -1.08
C ALA A 44 7.34 -10.14 -0.93
N VAL A 45 6.69 -9.82 0.19
CA VAL A 45 5.31 -10.23 0.50
C VAL A 45 4.26 -9.27 -0.08
N ALA A 46 4.70 -8.10 -0.50
CA ALA A 46 3.86 -7.10 -1.16
C ALA A 46 4.66 -6.30 -2.19
N VAL A 47 3.93 -5.71 -3.13
CA VAL A 47 4.46 -4.82 -4.16
C VAL A 47 3.64 -3.55 -4.21
N ASP A 48 4.30 -2.44 -4.44
CA ASP A 48 3.68 -1.14 -4.73
C ASP A 48 4.53 -0.33 -5.71
N MET A 49 4.07 0.86 -6.05
CA MET A 49 4.74 1.71 -7.03
C MET A 49 5.41 2.94 -6.42
N GLU A 50 5.22 3.23 -5.13
CA GLU A 50 5.63 4.49 -4.50
C GLU A 50 6.54 4.35 -3.28
N SER A 51 6.45 3.26 -2.51
CA SER A 51 7.17 3.13 -1.22
C SER A 51 8.68 3.27 -1.35
N HIS A 52 9.25 2.78 -2.44
CA HIS A 52 10.70 2.84 -2.65
C HIS A 52 11.20 4.28 -2.84
N VAL A 53 10.40 5.13 -3.49
CA VAL A 53 10.72 6.56 -3.68
C VAL A 53 10.66 7.28 -2.34
N VAL A 54 9.57 7.10 -1.59
CA VAL A 54 9.41 7.71 -0.26
C VAL A 54 10.50 7.25 0.71
N ALA A 55 10.85 5.95 0.68
CA ALA A 55 11.92 5.39 1.50
C ALA A 55 13.29 6.00 1.17
N SER A 56 13.59 6.22 -0.11
CA SER A 56 14.86 6.84 -0.53
C SER A 56 14.95 8.30 -0.10
N VAL A 57 13.86 9.06 -0.22
CA VAL A 57 13.79 10.45 0.25
C VAL A 57 13.96 10.53 1.77
N ALA A 58 13.27 9.66 2.52
CA ALA A 58 13.41 9.60 3.97
C ALA A 58 14.85 9.28 4.39
N ALA A 59 15.47 8.29 3.73
CA ALA A 59 16.85 7.91 4.00
C ALA A 59 17.84 9.06 3.70
N ALA A 60 17.67 9.77 2.58
CA ALA A 60 18.50 10.90 2.22
C ALA A 60 18.41 12.07 3.23
N ASN A 61 17.31 12.18 3.97
CA ASN A 61 17.08 13.20 4.99
C ASN A 61 17.25 12.70 6.43
N GLY A 62 17.75 11.47 6.63
CA GLY A 62 17.93 10.88 7.96
C GLY A 62 16.63 10.70 8.75
N LEU A 63 15.49 10.58 8.05
CA LEU A 63 14.18 10.44 8.66
C LEU A 63 13.83 8.97 8.86
N PRO A 64 13.18 8.61 10.01
CA PRO A 64 12.62 7.28 10.19
C PRO A 64 11.49 7.06 9.18
N PHE A 65 11.37 5.83 8.67
CA PHE A 65 10.39 5.48 7.66
C PHE A 65 9.70 4.16 8.01
N ILE A 66 8.41 4.10 7.75
CA ILE A 66 7.63 2.86 7.75
C ILE A 66 6.58 2.92 6.65
N ALA A 67 6.32 1.77 6.02
CA ALA A 67 5.22 1.60 5.08
C ALA A 67 4.23 0.59 5.65
N ILE A 68 2.93 0.94 5.63
CA ILE A 68 1.83 0.05 5.97
C ILE A 68 0.95 -0.06 4.73
N ARG A 69 0.71 -1.25 4.19
CA ARG A 69 -0.09 -1.48 2.97
C ARG A 69 -1.33 -2.32 3.27
N ILE A 70 -2.45 -1.99 2.66
CA ILE A 70 -3.66 -2.83 2.65
C ILE A 70 -3.77 -3.48 1.28
N ILE A 71 -3.70 -4.81 1.25
CA ILE A 71 -3.71 -5.55 -0.02
C ILE A 71 -5.14 -5.66 -0.54
N THR A 72 -5.36 -5.17 -1.75
CA THR A 72 -6.63 -5.28 -2.48
C THR A 72 -6.56 -6.30 -3.59
N ASP A 73 -5.35 -6.64 -4.03
CA ASP A 73 -5.09 -7.58 -5.11
C ASP A 73 -4.20 -8.74 -4.63
N PRO A 74 -4.79 -9.87 -4.21
CA PRO A 74 -4.06 -11.03 -3.72
C PRO A 74 -3.19 -11.69 -4.78
N ALA A 75 -2.09 -12.34 -4.34
CA ALA A 75 -1.10 -12.97 -5.22
C ALA A 75 -1.69 -14.02 -6.18
N LYS A 76 -2.75 -14.74 -5.78
CA LYS A 76 -3.38 -15.78 -6.59
C LYS A 76 -4.42 -15.27 -7.60
N ARG A 77 -4.69 -13.97 -7.62
CA ARG A 77 -5.72 -13.38 -8.48
C ARG A 77 -5.09 -12.70 -9.70
N VAL A 78 -5.75 -12.84 -10.84
CA VAL A 78 -5.47 -12.03 -12.03
C VAL A 78 -6.13 -10.66 -11.85
N LEU A 79 -5.42 -9.60 -12.15
CA LEU A 79 -6.02 -8.26 -12.17
C LEU A 79 -6.90 -8.12 -13.43
N PRO A 80 -8.20 -7.73 -13.31
CA PRO A 80 -9.09 -7.63 -14.46
C PRO A 80 -8.54 -6.68 -15.53
N LYS A 81 -8.68 -7.04 -16.81
CA LYS A 81 -8.31 -6.16 -17.93
C LYS A 81 -9.03 -4.81 -17.84
N VAL A 82 -10.29 -4.86 -17.41
CA VAL A 82 -11.12 -3.66 -17.17
C VAL A 82 -10.50 -2.74 -16.11
N ALA A 83 -9.97 -3.28 -15.04
CA ALA A 83 -9.28 -2.50 -14.00
C ALA A 83 -7.98 -1.88 -14.53
N LEU A 84 -7.17 -2.66 -15.26
CA LEU A 84 -5.94 -2.17 -15.88
C LEU A 84 -6.21 -1.04 -16.89
N ALA A 85 -7.24 -1.20 -17.74
CA ALA A 85 -7.63 -0.19 -18.72
C ALA A 85 -8.15 1.11 -18.08
N ALA A 86 -8.67 1.02 -16.86
CA ALA A 86 -9.17 2.16 -16.11
C ALA A 86 -8.09 2.94 -15.36
N MET A 87 -6.92 2.34 -15.10
CA MET A 87 -5.84 2.99 -14.35
C MET A 87 -5.14 4.04 -15.21
N ARG A 88 -4.97 5.24 -14.64
CA ARG A 88 -4.16 6.30 -15.24
C ARG A 88 -2.82 6.42 -14.50
N PRO A 89 -1.77 6.93 -15.17
CA PRO A 89 -0.46 7.14 -14.53
C PRO A 89 -0.50 8.06 -13.30
N ASN A 90 -1.50 8.93 -13.21
CA ASN A 90 -1.72 9.84 -12.06
C ASN A 90 -2.56 9.21 -10.92
N GLY A 91 -2.81 7.90 -10.95
CA GLY A 91 -3.58 7.19 -9.92
C GLY A 91 -5.10 7.39 -9.98
N THR A 92 -5.63 8.14 -10.96
CA THR A 92 -7.08 8.33 -11.12
C THR A 92 -7.70 7.23 -11.97
N ILE A 93 -9.01 7.02 -11.82
CA ILE A 93 -9.78 6.03 -12.59
C ILE A 93 -10.42 6.69 -13.82
N ASN A 94 -10.22 6.09 -14.98
CA ASN A 94 -10.90 6.47 -16.22
C ASN A 94 -12.17 5.64 -16.42
N PHE A 95 -13.32 6.13 -15.95
CA PHE A 95 -14.59 5.42 -16.06
C PHE A 95 -15.03 5.15 -17.50
N ALA A 96 -14.72 6.05 -18.44
CA ALA A 96 -15.05 5.83 -19.85
C ALA A 96 -14.22 4.67 -20.47
N ALA A 97 -12.93 4.59 -20.11
CA ALA A 97 -12.07 3.48 -20.52
C ALA A 97 -12.53 2.17 -19.88
N MET A 98 -12.92 2.22 -18.61
CA MET A 98 -13.48 1.08 -17.86
C MET A 98 -14.73 0.54 -18.55
N LEU A 99 -15.70 1.40 -18.85
CA LEU A 99 -16.95 1.00 -19.53
C LEU A 99 -16.70 0.42 -20.92
N ARG A 100 -15.83 1.07 -21.70
CA ARG A 100 -15.44 0.58 -23.03
C ARG A 100 -14.75 -0.79 -22.95
N SER A 101 -13.91 -1.00 -21.95
CA SER A 101 -13.23 -2.29 -21.74
C SER A 101 -14.22 -3.37 -21.30
N LEU A 102 -15.19 -3.03 -20.43
CA LEU A 102 -16.24 -3.96 -19.99
C LEU A 102 -17.15 -4.39 -21.14
N MET A 103 -17.47 -3.48 -22.07
CA MET A 103 -18.23 -3.83 -23.27
C MET A 103 -17.50 -4.84 -24.18
N LYS A 104 -16.18 -4.83 -24.17
CA LYS A 104 -15.34 -5.77 -24.92
C LYS A 104 -15.10 -7.09 -24.17
N HIS A 105 -15.14 -7.06 -22.86
CA HIS A 105 -14.84 -8.17 -21.97
C HIS A 105 -15.93 -8.30 -20.87
N PRO A 106 -17.17 -8.69 -21.24
CA PRO A 106 -18.29 -8.78 -20.27
C PRO A 106 -18.03 -9.83 -19.20
N ASP A 107 -17.23 -10.86 -19.48
CA ASP A 107 -16.86 -11.91 -18.52
C ASP A 107 -16.04 -11.36 -17.34
N ASP A 108 -15.40 -10.22 -17.49
CA ASP A 108 -14.66 -9.54 -16.42
C ASP A 108 -15.57 -8.88 -15.36
N LEU A 109 -16.90 -8.81 -15.58
CA LEU A 109 -17.83 -8.13 -14.69
C LEU A 109 -17.82 -8.72 -13.27
N GLY A 110 -17.85 -10.04 -13.16
CA GLY A 110 -17.81 -10.73 -11.86
C GLY A 110 -16.53 -10.43 -11.09
N LEU A 111 -15.40 -10.46 -11.79
CA LEU A 111 -14.09 -10.17 -11.21
C LEU A 111 -13.95 -8.68 -10.84
N LEU A 112 -14.52 -7.78 -11.65
CA LEU A 112 -14.56 -6.34 -11.36
C LEU A 112 -15.37 -6.05 -10.10
N ILE A 113 -16.54 -6.66 -9.93
CA ILE A 113 -17.38 -6.53 -8.73
C ILE A 113 -16.60 -7.04 -7.51
N GLN A 114 -15.95 -8.19 -7.60
CA GLN A 114 -15.13 -8.72 -6.52
C GLN A 114 -13.99 -7.75 -6.15
N THR A 115 -13.26 -7.23 -7.16
CA THR A 115 -12.19 -6.26 -6.96
C THR A 115 -12.71 -4.98 -6.28
N ALA A 116 -13.88 -4.49 -6.67
CA ALA A 116 -14.51 -3.33 -6.04
C ALA A 116 -14.86 -3.61 -4.56
N ARG A 117 -15.46 -4.76 -4.26
CA ARG A 117 -15.76 -5.16 -2.86
C ARG A 117 -14.51 -5.22 -2.00
N ASP A 118 -13.43 -5.79 -2.51
CA ASP A 118 -12.14 -5.87 -1.81
C ASP A 118 -11.55 -4.47 -1.58
N ALA A 119 -11.66 -3.59 -2.58
CA ALA A 119 -11.23 -2.19 -2.45
C ALA A 119 -12.01 -1.45 -1.35
N PHE A 120 -13.35 -1.62 -1.28
CA PHE A 120 -14.16 -1.03 -0.22
C PHE A 120 -13.79 -1.58 1.17
N ALA A 121 -13.59 -2.90 1.30
CA ALA A 121 -13.16 -3.52 2.55
C ALA A 121 -11.76 -3.01 2.98
N ALA A 122 -10.86 -2.84 2.02
CA ALA A 122 -9.54 -2.27 2.25
C ALA A 122 -9.61 -0.82 2.72
N LEU A 123 -10.46 0.01 2.09
CA LEU A 123 -10.68 1.40 2.51
C LEU A 123 -11.24 1.48 3.93
N ALA A 124 -12.22 0.64 4.28
CA ALA A 124 -12.75 0.56 5.63
C ALA A 124 -11.68 0.16 6.66
N THR A 125 -10.80 -0.79 6.29
CA THR A 125 -9.66 -1.16 7.12
C THR A 125 -8.66 -0.02 7.22
N LEU A 126 -8.38 0.67 6.13
CA LEU A 126 -7.50 1.83 6.11
C LEU A 126 -8.01 2.94 7.04
N SER A 127 -9.31 3.27 6.97
CA SER A 127 -9.92 4.27 7.84
C SER A 127 -9.79 3.91 9.33
N ARG A 128 -10.04 2.63 9.69
CA ARG A 128 -9.87 2.16 11.07
C ARG A 128 -8.44 2.30 11.57
N VAL A 129 -7.47 1.90 10.74
CA VAL A 129 -6.07 2.04 11.12
C VAL A 129 -5.66 3.52 11.16
N CYS A 130 -6.16 4.41 10.27
CA CYS A 130 -5.93 5.86 10.38
C CYS A 130 -6.47 6.43 11.71
N ALA A 131 -7.68 6.06 12.09
CA ALA A 131 -8.27 6.49 13.35
C ALA A 131 -7.41 6.09 14.58
N MET A 132 -6.75 4.95 14.55
CA MET A 132 -5.81 4.55 15.61
C MET A 132 -4.65 5.53 15.78
N PHE A 133 -4.23 6.19 14.69
CA PHE A 133 -3.15 7.18 14.74
C PHE A 133 -3.62 8.58 15.12
N GLU A 134 -4.85 8.95 14.78
CA GLU A 134 -5.42 10.25 15.13
C GLU A 134 -5.74 10.36 16.63
N PHE A 135 -6.14 9.24 17.26
CA PHE A 135 -6.50 9.19 18.67
C PHE A 135 -5.38 8.67 19.58
N GLY A 136 -4.24 8.29 19.03
CA GLY A 136 -3.22 7.56 19.76
C GLY A 136 -1.86 8.24 19.82
N ASP A 137 -1.72 9.33 20.58
CA ASP A 137 -0.40 9.82 21.04
C ASP A 137 0.44 8.75 21.77
N ARG A 138 -0.16 7.60 22.08
CA ARG A 138 0.46 6.52 22.86
C ARG A 138 1.20 5.49 22.00
N TYR A 139 0.92 5.39 20.71
CA TYR A 139 1.44 4.30 19.87
C TYR A 139 2.52 4.72 18.89
N ILE A 140 2.67 6.01 18.63
CA ILE A 140 3.79 6.54 17.85
C ILE A 140 4.85 6.98 18.85
N PRO A 141 6.02 6.34 18.91
CA PRO A 141 7.14 6.86 19.68
C PRO A 141 7.34 8.32 19.27
N LYS A 142 7.48 9.23 20.25
CA LYS A 142 7.80 10.63 19.97
C LYS A 142 8.94 10.65 18.97
N LEU A 143 8.73 11.27 17.82
CA LEU A 143 9.78 11.47 16.84
C LEU A 143 11.02 11.98 17.57
N PRO A 144 12.22 11.44 17.32
CA PRO A 144 13.43 12.04 17.84
C PRO A 144 13.36 13.52 17.47
N GLN A 145 13.53 14.38 18.45
CA GLN A 145 13.52 15.83 18.24
C GLN A 145 14.54 16.13 17.13
N SER A 146 14.06 16.46 15.93
CA SER A 146 14.90 16.92 14.86
C SER A 146 15.80 18.04 15.40
N PRO A 147 17.10 18.06 15.08
CA PRO A 147 17.91 19.22 15.38
C PRO A 147 17.22 20.44 14.80
N SER A 148 16.86 21.37 15.63
CA SER A 148 15.92 22.47 15.45
C SER A 148 16.39 23.57 14.46
N SER A 149 17.07 23.25 13.39
CA SER A 149 17.70 24.27 12.55
C SER A 149 17.40 24.24 11.05
N ILE A 150 16.63 23.29 10.52
CA ILE A 150 16.48 23.20 9.05
C ILE A 150 15.07 23.46 8.53
N PHE A 151 14.02 23.31 9.34
CA PHE A 151 12.65 23.61 8.90
C PHE A 151 11.92 24.47 9.92
N GLY A 152 11.74 25.74 9.60
CA GLY A 152 10.78 26.60 10.28
C GLY A 152 9.40 25.97 10.31
N ARG A 153 8.81 25.88 11.50
CA ARG A 153 7.45 25.43 11.87
C ARG A 153 6.49 25.18 10.69
N ARG A 154 6.71 24.14 9.91
CA ARG A 154 5.63 23.47 9.19
C ARG A 154 5.46 22.12 9.86
N ARG A 155 4.26 21.85 10.37
CA ARG A 155 3.87 20.52 10.85
C ARG A 155 4.23 19.54 9.76
N ALA A 156 5.26 18.72 10.00
CA ALA A 156 5.57 17.58 9.17
C ALA A 156 4.41 16.59 9.38
N THR A 157 3.43 16.63 8.51
CA THR A 157 2.48 15.53 8.35
C THR A 157 3.31 14.37 7.86
N ALA A 158 3.63 13.44 8.76
CA ALA A 158 4.22 12.16 8.39
C ALA A 158 3.27 11.51 7.39
N SER A 159 3.68 11.46 6.11
CA SER A 159 2.93 10.77 5.08
C SER A 159 3.02 9.27 5.38
N LEU A 160 2.02 8.76 6.07
CA LEU A 160 1.87 7.33 6.32
C LEU A 160 1.39 6.66 5.03
N ILE A 161 2.25 5.90 4.39
CA ILE A 161 1.89 4.99 3.31
C ILE A 161 1.68 3.61 3.92
N LYS A 162 0.52 3.04 3.76
CA LYS A 162 -0.02 1.89 4.50
C LYS A 162 -0.14 0.58 3.74
N ALA A 163 0.20 -0.57 4.34
CA ALA A 163 -0.08 -1.89 3.78
C ALA A 163 -0.73 -2.86 4.77
N LYS A 164 -1.81 -3.52 4.43
CA LYS A 164 -2.30 -4.77 5.01
C LYS A 164 -2.20 -5.86 3.95
N LEU A 165 -1.58 -6.96 4.29
CA LEU A 165 -1.58 -8.18 3.49
C LEU A 165 -2.90 -8.91 3.74
N GLY A 166 -3.72 -9.02 2.70
CA GLY A 166 -4.84 -9.95 2.71
C GLY A 166 -4.28 -11.36 2.87
N SER A 167 -4.70 -12.07 3.91
CA SER A 167 -4.38 -13.49 4.09
C SER A 167 -4.80 -14.26 2.85
N SER A 168 -3.85 -14.73 2.06
CA SER A 168 -4.10 -15.80 1.11
C SER A 168 -3.93 -17.10 1.86
N ARG A 169 -5.00 -17.68 2.31
CA ARG A 169 -5.07 -19.11 2.52
C ARG A 169 -5.39 -19.80 1.21
#